data_26d5e0774591f607772307ba757e5dba
#
_entry.id   26d5e0774591f607772307ba757e5dba
#
_cell.length_a   1.000
_cell.length_b   1.000
_cell.length_c   1.000
_cell.angle_alpha   90.00
_cell.angle_beta   90.00
_cell.angle_gamma   90.00
#
_symmetry.space_group_name_H-M   'P 1'
#
loop_
_entity.id
_entity.type
_entity.pdbx_description
1 polymer ?
#
loop_
_entity_poly.entity_id
_entity_poly.type
_entity_poly.pdbx_seq_one_letter_code
_entity_poly.pdbx_strand_id
1 'polypeptide(L)'
;MQLSDMQRTIDAWIKVNGGYWSELSMLARLTEEVGELAREYNHRFGDKRKKASEGEASLEDEMADVLWLLLCMANQQDIDLEAAFGRTMAKITTRDAGRFTTPETDAGA
;
A
#
# COMPACT_ATOMS: atom_id res chain seq x y z
N MET A 1 9.92 12.86 -1.86
CA MET A 1 10.63 11.62 -2.23
C MET A 1 9.79 10.87 -3.25
N GLN A 2 10.38 10.55 -4.40
CA GLN A 2 9.69 9.80 -5.45
C GLN A 2 9.70 8.31 -5.12
N LEU A 3 8.80 7.53 -5.75
CA LEU A 3 8.75 6.08 -5.53
C LEU A 3 10.08 5.42 -5.86
N SER A 4 10.73 5.85 -6.95
CA SER A 4 12.04 5.31 -7.31
C SER A 4 13.11 5.58 -6.27
N ASP A 5 13.06 6.74 -5.61
CA ASP A 5 13.97 7.04 -4.51
C ASP A 5 13.70 6.15 -3.30
N MET A 6 12.43 5.92 -3.00
CA MET A 6 12.03 5.02 -1.92
C MET A 6 12.53 3.60 -2.19
N GLN A 7 12.37 3.11 -3.41
CA GLN A 7 12.85 1.79 -3.80
C GLN A 7 14.36 1.67 -3.61
N ARG A 8 15.14 2.66 -4.05
CA ARG A 8 16.60 2.66 -3.88
C ARG A 8 17.01 2.70 -2.41
N THR A 9 16.36 3.53 -1.62
CA THR A 9 16.65 3.65 -0.19
C THR A 9 16.39 2.33 0.54
N ILE A 10 15.26 1.70 0.27
CA ILE A 10 14.90 0.41 0.87
C ILE A 10 15.88 -0.67 0.45
N ASP A 11 16.20 -0.74 -0.83
CA ASP A 11 17.11 -1.77 -1.36
C ASP A 11 18.49 -1.69 -0.72
N ALA A 12 19.03 -0.49 -0.59
CA ALA A 12 20.33 -0.28 0.05
C ALA A 12 20.30 -0.73 1.52
N TRP A 13 19.24 -0.39 2.24
CA TRP A 13 19.12 -0.75 3.65
C TRP A 13 18.97 -2.25 3.84
N ILE A 14 18.10 -2.87 3.06
CA ILE A 14 17.84 -4.31 3.18
C ILE A 14 19.08 -5.15 2.87
N LYS A 15 19.83 -4.76 1.85
CA LYS A 15 21.03 -5.53 1.44
C LYS A 15 22.08 -5.58 2.52
N VAL A 16 22.22 -4.53 3.34
CA VAL A 16 23.18 -4.52 4.45
C VAL A 16 22.59 -5.08 5.74
N ASN A 17 21.30 -5.38 5.78
CA ASN A 17 20.62 -5.87 6.97
C ASN A 17 20.01 -7.28 6.80
N GLY A 18 20.62 -8.09 5.94
CA GLY A 18 20.26 -9.51 5.83
C GLY A 18 19.58 -9.93 4.56
N GLY A 19 19.22 -8.98 3.71
CA GLY A 19 18.56 -9.27 2.43
C GLY A 19 17.04 -9.44 2.56
N TYR A 20 16.40 -9.61 1.41
CA TYR A 20 14.94 -9.79 1.36
C TYR A 20 14.55 -11.20 1.81
N TRP A 21 13.38 -11.30 2.43
CA TRP A 21 12.74 -12.59 2.63
C TRP A 21 12.34 -13.18 1.27
N SER A 22 12.01 -14.47 1.26
CA SER A 22 11.53 -15.10 0.01
C SER A 22 10.26 -14.43 -0.49
N GLU A 23 10.01 -14.55 -1.79
CA GLU A 23 8.85 -13.93 -2.42
C GLU A 23 7.53 -14.35 -1.77
N LEU A 24 7.38 -15.64 -1.45
CA LEU A 24 6.15 -16.12 -0.79
C LEU A 24 6.02 -15.60 0.63
N SER A 25 7.13 -15.46 1.36
CA SER A 25 7.11 -14.87 2.69
C SER A 25 6.73 -13.39 2.65
N MET A 26 7.20 -12.66 1.64
CA MET A 26 6.83 -11.27 1.46
C MET A 26 5.35 -11.12 1.13
N LEU A 27 4.81 -12.00 0.29
CA LEU A 27 3.38 -11.99 -0.02
C LEU A 27 2.53 -12.29 1.21
N ALA A 28 2.93 -13.28 2.00
CA ALA A 28 2.23 -13.61 3.26
C ALA A 28 2.27 -12.43 4.22
N ARG A 29 3.42 -11.75 4.34
CA ARG A 29 3.56 -10.56 5.18
C ARG A 29 2.66 -9.43 4.71
N LEU A 30 2.56 -9.24 3.40
CA LEU A 30 1.65 -8.23 2.85
C LEU A 30 0.20 -8.51 3.26
N THR A 31 -0.23 -9.77 3.19
CA THR A 31 -1.58 -10.16 3.61
C THR A 31 -1.80 -9.85 5.09
N GLU A 32 -0.81 -10.10 5.94
CA GLU A 32 -0.89 -9.77 7.36
C GLU A 32 -1.03 -8.27 7.60
N GLU A 33 -0.22 -7.46 6.91
CA GLU A 33 -0.26 -6.00 7.07
C GLU A 33 -1.57 -5.40 6.55
N VAL A 34 -2.11 -5.95 5.47
CA VAL A 34 -3.44 -5.54 4.97
C VAL A 34 -4.51 -5.89 6.00
N GLY A 35 -4.39 -7.04 6.66
CA GLY A 35 -5.28 -7.42 7.76
C GLY A 35 -5.21 -6.45 8.94
N GLU A 36 -4.02 -5.99 9.29
CA GLU A 36 -3.83 -4.99 10.35
C GLU A 36 -4.44 -3.64 9.96
N LEU A 37 -4.28 -3.25 8.69
CA LEU A 37 -4.91 -2.06 8.16
C LEU A 37 -6.45 -2.17 8.25
N ALA A 38 -6.99 -3.32 7.86
CA ALA A 38 -8.43 -3.57 7.94
C ALA A 38 -8.93 -3.49 9.39
N ARG A 39 -8.14 -4.01 10.33
CA ARG A 39 -8.48 -3.94 11.76
C ARG A 39 -8.54 -2.49 12.25
N GLU A 40 -7.58 -1.65 11.86
CA GLU A 40 -7.58 -0.24 12.23
C GLU A 40 -8.79 0.50 11.64
N TYR A 41 -9.16 0.20 10.39
CA TYR A 41 -10.37 0.73 9.79
C TYR A 41 -11.61 0.35 10.59
N ASN A 42 -11.69 -0.91 11.00
CA ASN A 42 -12.84 -1.41 11.75
C ASN A 42 -12.92 -0.79 13.15
N HIS A 43 -11.77 -0.56 13.80
CA HIS A 43 -11.73 0.13 15.10
C HIS A 43 -12.16 1.58 14.98
N ARG A 44 -11.83 2.25 13.90
CA ARG A 44 -12.08 3.68 13.73
C ARG A 44 -13.44 3.97 13.13
N PHE A 45 -13.90 3.16 12.18
CA PHE A 45 -15.11 3.43 11.41
C PHE A 45 -16.16 2.32 11.49
N GLY A 46 -15.83 1.18 12.08
CA GLY A 46 -16.71 0.03 12.18
C GLY A 46 -17.23 -0.18 13.59
N ASP A 47 -17.76 -1.37 13.81
CA ASP A 47 -18.41 -1.73 15.08
C ASP A 47 -17.45 -2.37 16.09
N LYS A 48 -16.27 -2.77 15.65
CA LYS A 48 -15.31 -3.44 16.51
C LYS A 48 -14.57 -2.43 17.37
N ARG A 49 -14.65 -2.61 18.69
CA ARG A 49 -13.93 -1.75 19.63
C ARG A 49 -12.52 -2.28 19.84
N LYS A 50 -11.56 -1.36 19.96
CA LYS A 50 -10.18 -1.68 20.24
C LYS A 50 -10.07 -2.17 21.69
N LYS A 51 -9.39 -3.30 21.87
CA LYS A 51 -9.12 -3.84 23.21
C LYS A 51 -7.96 -3.10 23.86
N ALA A 52 -7.96 -3.03 25.18
CA ALA A 52 -6.86 -2.41 25.92
C ALA A 52 -5.51 -3.12 25.68
N SER A 53 -5.53 -4.42 25.36
CA SER A 53 -4.32 -5.19 25.06
C SER A 53 -3.76 -4.92 23.68
N GLU A 54 -4.52 -4.30 22.79
CA GLU A 54 -4.07 -3.94 21.45
C GLU A 54 -3.31 -2.63 21.51
N GLY A 55 -2.11 -2.59 20.92
CA GLY A 55 -1.27 -1.41 20.94
C GLY A 55 -1.88 -0.24 20.18
N GLU A 56 -1.28 0.92 20.35
CA GLU A 56 -1.66 2.11 19.61
C GLU A 56 -1.01 2.05 18.21
N ALA A 57 -1.75 1.55 17.25
CA ALA A 57 -1.36 1.64 15.84
C ALA A 57 -2.19 2.74 15.19
N SER A 58 -1.56 3.50 14.32
CA SER A 58 -2.26 4.53 13.55
C SER A 58 -2.60 4.01 12.17
N LEU A 59 -3.66 4.56 11.61
CA LEU A 59 -4.06 4.22 10.24
C LEU A 59 -2.96 4.55 9.24
N GLU A 60 -2.28 5.69 9.45
CA GLU A 60 -1.17 6.12 8.60
C GLU A 60 -0.01 5.14 8.63
N ASP A 61 0.34 4.64 9.81
CA ASP A 61 1.44 3.70 9.98
C ASP A 61 1.14 2.37 9.30
N GLU A 62 -0.10 1.90 9.40
CA GLU A 62 -0.50 0.67 8.72
C GLU A 62 -0.48 0.83 7.20
N MET A 63 -0.90 2.00 6.69
CA MET A 63 -0.78 2.29 5.27
C MET A 63 0.68 2.34 4.82
N ALA A 64 1.55 2.95 5.62
CA ALA A 64 2.98 3.02 5.32
C ALA A 64 3.62 1.64 5.32
N ASP A 65 3.23 0.75 6.23
CA ASP A 65 3.72 -0.62 6.29
C ASP A 65 3.35 -1.40 5.02
N VAL A 66 2.13 -1.24 4.53
CA VAL A 66 1.69 -1.86 3.28
C VAL A 66 2.51 -1.33 2.11
N LEU A 67 2.71 -0.02 2.03
CA LEU A 67 3.51 0.59 0.96
C LEU A 67 4.94 0.09 1.00
N TRP A 68 5.55 0.00 2.19
CA TRP A 68 6.92 -0.48 2.35
C TRP A 68 7.09 -1.88 1.77
N LEU A 69 6.14 -2.78 2.08
CA LEU A 69 6.17 -4.15 1.56
C LEU A 69 6.03 -4.19 0.04
N LEU A 70 5.14 -3.38 -0.53
CA LEU A 70 4.99 -3.31 -1.98
C LEU A 70 6.27 -2.85 -2.66
N LEU A 71 6.95 -1.87 -2.07
CA LEU A 71 8.23 -1.39 -2.58
C LEU A 71 9.32 -2.47 -2.50
N CYS A 72 9.36 -3.23 -1.40
CA CYS A 72 10.27 -4.37 -1.26
C CYS A 72 10.01 -5.43 -2.34
N MET A 73 8.74 -5.76 -2.56
CA MET A 73 8.34 -6.76 -3.55
C MET A 73 8.70 -6.31 -4.96
N ALA A 74 8.51 -5.03 -5.24
CA ALA A 74 8.92 -4.46 -6.53
C ALA A 74 10.43 -4.60 -6.73
N ASN A 75 11.22 -4.28 -5.70
CA ASN A 75 12.68 -4.43 -5.76
C ASN A 75 13.11 -5.88 -6.04
N GLN A 76 12.45 -6.84 -5.39
CA GLN A 76 12.78 -8.25 -5.60
C GLN A 76 12.58 -8.70 -7.05
N GLN A 77 11.62 -8.11 -7.73
CA GLN A 77 11.27 -8.48 -9.11
C GLN A 77 11.84 -7.52 -10.14
N ASP A 78 12.71 -6.62 -9.74
CA ASP A 78 13.29 -5.59 -10.61
C ASP A 78 12.21 -4.76 -11.33
N ILE A 79 11.14 -4.46 -10.61
CA ILE A 79 10.03 -3.65 -11.11
C ILE A 79 10.25 -2.19 -10.75
N ASP A 80 10.14 -1.31 -11.75
CA ASP A 80 10.08 0.13 -11.55
C ASP A 80 8.63 0.51 -11.23
N LEU A 81 8.34 0.64 -9.94
CA LEU A 81 6.96 0.88 -9.49
C LEU A 81 6.48 2.29 -9.83
N GLU A 82 7.38 3.25 -9.93
CA GLU A 82 7.03 4.60 -10.35
C GLU A 82 6.51 4.61 -11.79
N ALA A 83 7.19 3.91 -12.70
CA ALA A 83 6.74 3.77 -14.07
C ALA A 83 5.41 3.02 -14.16
N ALA A 84 5.27 1.94 -13.38
CA ALA A 84 4.03 1.17 -13.33
C ALA A 84 2.87 2.02 -12.80
N PHE A 85 3.12 2.83 -11.78
CA PHE A 85 2.11 3.71 -11.23
C PHE A 85 1.69 4.79 -12.24
N GLY A 86 2.66 5.32 -13.00
CA GLY A 86 2.37 6.25 -14.09
C GLY A 86 1.42 5.65 -15.14
N ARG A 87 1.64 4.39 -15.50
CA ARG A 87 0.74 3.67 -16.42
C ARG A 87 -0.65 3.50 -15.82
N THR A 88 -0.72 3.18 -14.53
CA THR A 88 -1.99 3.04 -13.81
C THR A 88 -2.76 4.37 -13.81
N MET A 89 -2.07 5.47 -13.52
CA MET A 89 -2.70 6.80 -13.54
C MET A 89 -3.25 7.15 -14.92
N ALA A 90 -2.48 6.89 -15.97
CA ALA A 90 -2.93 7.14 -17.33
C ALA A 90 -4.17 6.32 -17.67
N LYS A 91 -4.20 5.05 -17.24
CA LYS A 91 -5.34 4.15 -17.46
C LYS A 91 -6.58 4.65 -16.72
N ILE A 92 -6.43 4.98 -15.44
CA ILE A 92 -7.56 5.43 -14.61
C ILE A 92 -8.12 6.75 -15.11
N THR A 93 -7.26 7.72 -15.44
CA THR A 93 -7.71 9.04 -15.88
C THR A 93 -8.32 9.03 -17.27
N THR A 94 -8.04 8.03 -18.06
CA THR A 94 -8.60 7.89 -19.42
C THR A 94 -9.82 6.97 -19.42
N ARG A 95 -9.65 5.73 -18.94
CA ARG A 95 -10.71 4.70 -18.99
C ARG A 95 -11.79 4.92 -17.96
N ASP A 96 -11.42 5.31 -16.75
CA ASP A 96 -12.31 5.39 -15.61
C ASP A 96 -12.72 6.83 -15.28
N ALA A 97 -12.52 7.77 -16.18
CA ALA A 97 -12.90 9.17 -15.98
C ALA A 97 -14.41 9.26 -15.68
N GLY A 98 -14.75 9.96 -14.59
CA GLY A 98 -16.12 10.10 -14.14
C GLY A 98 -16.67 8.95 -13.31
N ARG A 99 -15.94 7.83 -13.22
CA ARG A 99 -16.41 6.64 -12.50
C ARG A 99 -16.59 6.89 -11.01
N PHE A 100 -15.81 7.80 -10.44
CA PHE A 100 -15.81 8.10 -9.02
C PHE A 100 -16.58 9.38 -8.68
N THR A 101 -17.32 9.95 -9.65
CA THR A 101 -18.14 11.11 -9.41
C THR A 101 -19.44 10.72 -8.70
N THR A 102 -20.10 11.72 -8.05
CA THR A 102 -21.36 11.46 -7.37
C THR A 102 -22.49 11.23 -8.40
N PRO A 103 -23.56 10.53 -8.00
CA PRO A 103 -24.71 10.31 -8.89
C PRO A 103 -25.29 11.60 -9.48
N GLU A 104 -25.32 12.69 -8.75
CA GLU A 104 -25.82 13.98 -9.22
C GLU A 104 -24.94 14.52 -10.35
N THR A 105 -23.62 14.37 -10.24
CA THR A 105 -22.68 14.78 -11.27
C THR A 105 -22.86 13.94 -12.54
N ASP A 106 -22.99 12.62 -12.37
CA ASP A 106 -23.19 11.68 -13.48
C ASP A 106 -24.52 11.93 -14.17
N ALA A 107 -25.59 12.20 -13.40
CA ALA A 107 -26.91 12.47 -13.94
C ALA A 107 -26.94 13.75 -14.76
N GLY A 108 -26.05 14.70 -14.47
CA GLY A 108 -25.93 15.94 -15.23
C GLY A 108 -25.17 15.77 -16.55
N ALA A 109 -24.53 14.63 -16.73
CA ALA A 109 -23.80 14.36 -17.96
C ALA A 109 -24.75 13.80 -19.02
#